data_af79beff95c1a82763a137e760d88440
#
_entry.id   af79beff95c1a82763a137e760d88440
#
_cell.length_a   1.000
_cell.length_b   1.000
_cell.length_c   1.000
_cell.angle_alpha   90.00
_cell.angle_beta   90.00
_cell.angle_gamma   90.00
#
_symmetry.space_group_name_H-M   'P 1'
#
loop_
_entity.id
_entity.type
_entity.pdbx_description
1 polymer ?
#
loop_
_entity_poly.entity_id
_entity_poly.type
_entity_poly.pdbx_seq_one_letter_code
_entity_poly.pdbx_strand_id
1 'polypeptide(L)'
;LYGARGANGVIIVTTKKAEKGRMAISYSGSVTGAMRSDHPEYRSGDNYYNAAKNAAVAAGQWSSAADDRLLFSSNEAFAAYKAGAWTNYEELLQKSATWSTKHTVTLSGGTEKTSARFSLGYASNGNKWKEGNGTDRYVLRANIDHKVYDWISAGVDFQLTHNRAGNSPYEKAATTGMELGSPYGVYDAETETYTIGNELVERPLAADEYVNPLIDNNGNYLYKRESNGTNVIANGYLDIHPIEGLTFRSQLNAHITNSSVGDYIDASQSANLEKTGQKSAATMTKSSGLYLEWNNVLTYNFVQLPKDHHLGVTLLTTWSRKTSDFLSATSKGQTLASNLWWNLGSNDGEDGSSIHSSGYEQSQTFSYAGRVSYDWKSRYLFTASLRRDGASRLADGHKWDWFPSAALAWRITDEAWMDKVKGDWLD
;
A
#
# COMPACT_ATOMS: atom_id res chain seq x y z
N LEU A 1 -14.65 23.14 9.10
CA LEU A 1 -13.43 23.05 9.93
C LEU A 1 -12.22 22.47 9.19
N TYR A 2 -12.41 21.74 8.11
CA TYR A 2 -11.34 20.98 7.43
C TYR A 2 -10.57 21.80 6.36
N GLY A 3 -11.06 23.02 6.01
CA GLY A 3 -10.39 23.94 5.06
C GLY A 3 -10.04 23.27 3.72
N ALA A 4 -8.92 23.63 3.14
CA ALA A 4 -8.42 23.08 1.88
C ALA A 4 -8.26 21.53 1.92
N ARG A 5 -8.01 20.93 3.10
CA ARG A 5 -7.90 19.48 3.26
C ARG A 5 -9.23 18.73 3.09
N GLY A 6 -10.37 19.42 3.20
CA GLY A 6 -11.71 18.83 3.06
C GLY A 6 -12.31 18.94 1.65
N ALA A 7 -11.60 19.51 0.69
CA ALA A 7 -12.12 19.75 -0.67
C ALA A 7 -12.62 18.48 -1.38
N ASN A 8 -12.01 17.33 -1.10
CA ASN A 8 -12.38 16.03 -1.68
C ASN A 8 -13.21 15.15 -0.73
N GLY A 9 -13.75 15.71 0.35
CA GLY A 9 -14.47 14.99 1.40
C GLY A 9 -13.59 14.58 2.58
N VAL A 10 -14.23 14.17 3.67
CA VAL A 10 -13.57 13.78 4.92
C VAL A 10 -14.13 12.45 5.40
N ILE A 11 -13.26 11.48 5.67
CA ILE A 11 -13.63 10.21 6.31
C ILE A 11 -13.11 10.26 7.74
N ILE A 12 -14.01 10.14 8.71
CA ILE A 12 -13.68 10.12 10.13
C ILE A 12 -13.68 8.68 10.61
N VAL A 13 -12.54 8.19 11.13
CA VAL A 13 -12.40 6.86 11.70
C VAL A 13 -12.25 6.98 13.20
N THR A 14 -13.16 6.35 13.94
CA THR A 14 -13.10 6.26 15.40
C THR A 14 -12.69 4.86 15.83
N THR A 15 -11.62 4.74 16.61
CA THR A 15 -11.14 3.46 17.12
C THR A 15 -12.01 2.99 18.29
N LYS A 16 -12.12 1.64 18.44
CA LYS A 16 -12.79 1.04 19.60
C LYS A 16 -12.00 1.35 20.86
N LYS A 17 -12.67 1.89 21.87
CA LYS A 17 -12.13 2.08 23.23
C LYS A 17 -12.44 0.88 24.11
N ALA A 18 -11.75 0.75 25.24
CA ALA A 18 -12.07 -0.25 26.25
C ALA A 18 -13.36 0.12 27.01
N GLU A 19 -14.17 -0.86 27.33
CA GLU A 19 -15.30 -0.68 28.25
C GLU A 19 -14.79 -0.60 29.68
N LYS A 20 -15.42 0.24 30.49
CA LYS A 20 -15.11 0.38 31.91
C LYS A 20 -15.58 -0.86 32.70
N GLY A 21 -14.86 -1.24 33.72
CA GLY A 21 -15.26 -2.21 34.73
C GLY A 21 -14.66 -3.59 34.53
N ARG A 22 -14.94 -4.30 33.43
CA ARG A 22 -14.54 -5.71 33.27
C ARG A 22 -13.28 -5.88 32.44
N MET A 23 -12.34 -6.68 32.95
CA MET A 23 -11.22 -7.16 32.14
C MET A 23 -11.67 -8.26 31.20
N ALA A 24 -11.36 -8.13 29.91
CA ALA A 24 -11.71 -9.10 28.87
C ALA A 24 -10.49 -9.41 28.01
N ILE A 25 -10.32 -10.69 27.70
CA ILE A 25 -9.36 -11.18 26.71
C ILE A 25 -10.18 -11.71 25.53
N SER A 26 -9.84 -11.27 24.34
CA SER A 26 -10.45 -11.77 23.12
C SER A 26 -9.38 -12.22 22.12
N TYR A 27 -9.69 -13.29 21.43
CA TYR A 27 -8.92 -13.79 20.31
C TYR A 27 -9.80 -13.80 19.05
N SER A 28 -9.21 -13.34 17.94
CA SER A 28 -9.83 -13.44 16.61
C SER A 28 -8.81 -14.03 15.66
N GLY A 29 -9.19 -15.10 14.99
CA GLY A 29 -8.34 -15.78 14.00
C GLY A 29 -9.12 -16.01 12.71
N SER A 30 -8.42 -15.94 11.58
CA SER A 30 -8.95 -16.33 10.28
C SER A 30 -7.88 -16.98 9.44
N VAL A 31 -8.30 -17.96 8.64
CA VAL A 31 -7.50 -18.58 7.59
C VAL A 31 -8.27 -18.41 6.30
N THR A 32 -7.61 -17.93 5.27
CA THR A 32 -8.22 -17.68 3.96
C THR A 32 -7.42 -18.43 2.89
N GLY A 33 -8.10 -19.28 2.13
CA GLY A 33 -7.56 -19.92 0.93
C GLY A 33 -7.95 -19.10 -0.30
N ALA A 34 -6.99 -18.78 -1.14
CA ALA A 34 -7.21 -18.22 -2.47
C ALA A 34 -6.77 -19.25 -3.50
N MET A 35 -7.73 -19.75 -4.27
CA MET A 35 -7.47 -20.68 -5.36
C MET A 35 -7.26 -19.90 -6.66
N ARG A 36 -6.49 -20.48 -7.56
CA ARG A 36 -6.38 -19.97 -8.92
C ARG A 36 -7.77 -19.98 -9.57
N SER A 37 -8.21 -18.85 -10.10
CA SER A 37 -9.47 -18.77 -10.84
C SER A 37 -9.32 -19.40 -12.22
N ASP A 38 -10.42 -19.85 -12.78
CA ASP A 38 -10.47 -20.22 -14.21
C ASP A 38 -10.09 -19.01 -15.07
N HIS A 39 -9.18 -19.21 -15.96
CA HIS A 39 -8.72 -18.23 -16.94
C HIS A 39 -8.54 -18.93 -18.30
N PRO A 40 -8.45 -18.18 -19.39
CA PRO A 40 -8.17 -18.77 -20.69
C PRO A 40 -6.90 -19.62 -20.66
N GLU A 41 -7.00 -20.83 -21.13
CA GLU A 41 -5.83 -21.72 -21.24
C GLU A 41 -4.80 -21.15 -22.21
N TYR A 42 -3.54 -21.45 -21.97
CA TYR A 42 -2.47 -21.15 -22.93
C TYR A 42 -2.77 -21.81 -24.27
N ARG A 43 -2.52 -21.08 -25.34
CA ARG A 43 -2.59 -21.68 -26.67
C ARG A 43 -1.48 -22.71 -26.81
N SER A 44 -1.85 -23.96 -27.03
CA SER A 44 -0.95 -25.09 -27.22
C SER A 44 -1.38 -25.92 -28.41
N GLY A 45 -0.55 -26.81 -28.87
CA GLY A 45 -0.86 -27.71 -29.99
C GLY A 45 -1.36 -26.95 -31.23
N ASP A 46 -2.41 -27.46 -31.86
CA ASP A 46 -2.97 -26.86 -33.05
C ASP A 46 -3.55 -25.46 -32.85
N ASN A 47 -4.00 -25.12 -31.67
CA ASN A 47 -4.47 -23.76 -31.37
C ASN A 47 -3.32 -22.73 -31.42
N TYR A 48 -2.13 -23.09 -30.92
CA TYR A 48 -0.95 -22.25 -31.07
C TYR A 48 -0.53 -22.14 -32.51
N TYR A 49 -0.37 -23.28 -33.20
CA TYR A 49 0.02 -23.35 -34.61
C TYR A 49 -0.90 -22.51 -35.48
N ASN A 50 -2.22 -22.71 -35.38
CA ASN A 50 -3.20 -21.98 -36.19
C ASN A 50 -3.17 -20.47 -35.93
N ALA A 51 -3.00 -20.05 -34.65
CA ALA A 51 -2.90 -18.64 -34.32
C ALA A 51 -1.63 -18.00 -34.92
N ALA A 52 -0.47 -18.66 -34.77
CA ALA A 52 0.79 -18.21 -35.34
C ALA A 52 0.76 -18.16 -36.85
N LYS A 53 0.21 -19.20 -37.47
CA LYS A 53 0.02 -19.27 -38.92
C LYS A 53 -0.90 -18.16 -39.48
N ASN A 54 -2.04 -17.93 -38.84
CA ASN A 54 -2.95 -16.88 -39.28
C ASN A 54 -2.28 -15.50 -39.20
N ALA A 55 -1.50 -15.24 -38.13
CA ALA A 55 -0.73 -14.01 -38.00
C ALA A 55 0.36 -13.91 -39.10
N ALA A 56 1.08 -14.99 -39.37
CA ALA A 56 2.11 -15.04 -40.41
C ALA A 56 1.55 -14.87 -41.83
N VAL A 57 0.39 -15.46 -42.12
CA VAL A 57 -0.32 -15.26 -43.38
C VAL A 57 -0.73 -13.80 -43.55
N ALA A 58 -1.31 -13.20 -42.49
CA ALA A 58 -1.71 -11.80 -42.52
C ALA A 58 -0.52 -10.85 -42.70
N ALA A 59 0.67 -11.22 -42.19
CA ALA A 59 1.92 -10.50 -42.37
C ALA A 59 2.65 -10.79 -43.69
N GLY A 60 2.13 -11.71 -44.55
CA GLY A 60 2.81 -12.13 -45.77
C GLY A 60 4.06 -12.97 -45.57
N GLN A 61 4.23 -13.56 -44.38
CA GLN A 61 5.43 -14.29 -43.94
C GLN A 61 5.27 -15.83 -43.96
N TRP A 62 4.10 -16.30 -44.31
CA TRP A 62 3.82 -17.73 -44.48
C TRP A 62 3.15 -17.97 -45.84
N SER A 63 3.67 -18.88 -46.65
CA SER A 63 3.16 -19.20 -47.96
C SER A 63 2.81 -20.68 -48.13
N SER A 64 3.49 -21.53 -47.40
CA SER A 64 3.29 -22.98 -47.49
C SER A 64 3.72 -23.70 -46.21
N ALA A 65 3.42 -24.99 -46.09
CA ALA A 65 3.86 -25.82 -44.98
C ALA A 65 5.39 -25.92 -44.83
N ALA A 66 6.16 -25.53 -45.84
CA ALA A 66 7.62 -25.42 -45.73
C ALA A 66 8.03 -24.29 -44.75
N ASP A 67 7.16 -23.30 -44.53
CA ASP A 67 7.38 -22.17 -43.64
C ASP A 67 6.95 -22.47 -42.17
N ASP A 68 6.33 -23.63 -41.92
CA ASP A 68 5.79 -23.98 -40.57
C ASP A 68 6.82 -23.86 -39.46
N ARG A 69 8.08 -24.21 -39.77
CA ARG A 69 9.17 -24.09 -38.78
C ARG A 69 9.34 -22.66 -38.29
N LEU A 70 9.10 -21.67 -39.11
CA LEU A 70 9.25 -20.26 -38.80
C LEU A 70 8.18 -19.73 -37.83
N LEU A 71 7.11 -20.51 -37.61
CA LEU A 71 6.06 -20.19 -36.64
C LEU A 71 6.46 -20.46 -35.19
N PHE A 72 7.62 -21.13 -34.97
CA PHE A 72 8.11 -21.53 -33.65
C PHE A 72 9.44 -20.86 -33.33
N SER A 73 9.69 -20.72 -32.06
CA SER A 73 10.88 -20.03 -31.52
C SER A 73 12.21 -20.72 -31.86
N SER A 74 12.21 -22.04 -31.95
CA SER A 74 13.42 -22.82 -32.21
C SER A 74 13.10 -24.12 -32.95
N ASN A 75 14.10 -24.86 -33.41
CA ASN A 75 13.93 -26.19 -34.00
C ASN A 75 13.33 -27.17 -32.99
N GLU A 76 13.78 -27.05 -31.74
CA GLU A 76 13.32 -27.88 -30.62
C GLU A 76 11.86 -27.61 -30.31
N ALA A 77 11.44 -26.32 -30.27
CA ALA A 77 10.04 -25.95 -30.10
C ALA A 77 9.15 -26.51 -31.22
N PHE A 78 9.62 -26.50 -32.46
CA PHE A 78 8.91 -27.11 -33.58
C PHE A 78 8.87 -28.64 -33.48
N ALA A 79 9.96 -29.27 -33.06
CA ALA A 79 10.01 -30.70 -32.81
C ALA A 79 9.07 -31.10 -31.66
N ALA A 80 9.05 -30.33 -30.57
CA ALA A 80 8.13 -30.53 -29.47
C ALA A 80 6.64 -30.44 -29.92
N TYR A 81 6.31 -29.44 -30.74
CA TYR A 81 4.98 -29.37 -31.35
C TYR A 81 4.65 -30.63 -32.19
N LYS A 82 5.56 -31.06 -33.05
CA LYS A 82 5.36 -32.28 -33.87
C LYS A 82 5.19 -33.52 -32.98
N ALA A 83 5.81 -33.56 -31.84
CA ALA A 83 5.67 -34.62 -30.83
C ALA A 83 4.42 -34.49 -29.95
N GLY A 84 3.65 -33.41 -30.07
CA GLY A 84 2.49 -33.12 -29.23
C GLY A 84 2.87 -32.71 -27.79
N ALA A 85 4.12 -32.32 -27.56
CA ALA A 85 4.61 -31.89 -26.24
C ALA A 85 4.49 -30.36 -26.08
N TRP A 86 4.16 -29.92 -24.87
CA TRP A 86 4.13 -28.50 -24.48
C TRP A 86 4.27 -28.36 -22.98
N THR A 87 4.67 -27.18 -22.54
CA THR A 87 4.92 -26.90 -21.13
C THR A 87 3.91 -25.88 -20.60
N ASN A 88 3.22 -26.23 -19.52
CA ASN A 88 2.38 -25.30 -18.77
C ASN A 88 3.22 -24.63 -17.67
N TYR A 89 3.80 -23.47 -18.01
CA TYR A 89 4.61 -22.71 -17.07
C TYR A 89 3.84 -22.24 -15.84
N GLU A 90 2.54 -21.97 -15.99
CA GLU A 90 1.72 -21.55 -14.88
C GLU A 90 1.60 -22.66 -13.83
N GLU A 91 1.33 -23.88 -14.26
CA GLU A 91 1.27 -25.04 -13.39
C GLU A 91 2.63 -25.36 -12.74
N LEU A 92 3.70 -25.16 -13.47
CA LEU A 92 5.05 -25.40 -12.97
C LEU A 92 5.47 -24.38 -11.93
N LEU A 93 5.16 -23.09 -12.14
CA LEU A 93 5.67 -21.99 -11.34
C LEU A 93 4.71 -21.52 -10.22
N GLN A 94 3.40 -21.70 -10.40
CA GLN A 94 2.40 -21.22 -9.44
C GLN A 94 1.81 -22.35 -8.59
N LYS A 95 1.40 -21.99 -7.39
CA LYS A 95 0.61 -22.83 -6.49
C LYS A 95 -0.85 -22.85 -6.97
N SER A 96 -1.50 -24.01 -6.86
CA SER A 96 -2.95 -24.13 -7.10
C SER A 96 -3.77 -23.36 -6.06
N ALA A 97 -3.23 -23.22 -4.84
CA ALA A 97 -3.85 -22.46 -3.76
C ALA A 97 -2.78 -21.75 -2.92
N THR A 98 -3.13 -20.58 -2.42
CA THR A 98 -2.35 -19.81 -1.44
C THR A 98 -3.15 -19.64 -0.17
N TRP A 99 -2.46 -19.67 0.96
CA TRP A 99 -3.05 -19.54 2.27
C TRP A 99 -2.58 -18.25 2.94
N SER A 100 -3.53 -17.55 3.53
CA SER A 100 -3.28 -16.37 4.34
C SER A 100 -3.87 -16.59 5.73
N THR A 101 -3.15 -16.14 6.76
CA THR A 101 -3.62 -16.26 8.14
C THR A 101 -3.60 -14.90 8.81
N LYS A 102 -4.54 -14.68 9.72
CA LYS A 102 -4.58 -13.49 10.55
C LYS A 102 -5.01 -13.87 11.96
N HIS A 103 -4.25 -13.42 12.95
CA HIS A 103 -4.47 -13.67 14.35
C HIS A 103 -4.40 -12.37 15.13
N THR A 104 -5.33 -12.13 16.03
CA THR A 104 -5.33 -10.94 16.90
C THR A 104 -5.74 -11.34 18.29
N VAL A 105 -4.90 -11.03 19.27
CA VAL A 105 -5.21 -11.13 20.69
C VAL A 105 -5.43 -9.73 21.22
N THR A 106 -6.49 -9.50 21.96
CA THR A 106 -6.82 -8.22 22.57
C THR A 106 -7.11 -8.40 24.06
N LEU A 107 -6.44 -7.61 24.87
CA LEU A 107 -6.71 -7.41 26.29
C LEU A 107 -7.34 -6.04 26.46
N SER A 108 -8.49 -5.95 27.08
CA SER A 108 -9.17 -4.68 27.37
C SER A 108 -9.83 -4.70 28.71
N GLY A 109 -9.88 -3.55 29.36
CA GLY A 109 -10.54 -3.40 30.64
C GLY A 109 -10.25 -2.04 31.25
N GLY A 110 -10.79 -1.82 32.44
CA GLY A 110 -10.53 -0.56 33.13
C GLY A 110 -11.30 -0.41 34.42
N THR A 111 -11.11 0.70 35.07
CA THR A 111 -11.82 1.20 36.24
C THR A 111 -12.75 2.34 35.81
N GLU A 112 -13.41 2.97 36.75
CA GLU A 112 -14.20 4.19 36.46
C GLU A 112 -13.34 5.36 35.92
N LYS A 113 -12.06 5.41 36.33
CA LYS A 113 -11.14 6.47 35.94
C LYS A 113 -10.20 6.11 34.79
N THR A 114 -9.89 4.84 34.61
CA THR A 114 -8.91 4.41 33.59
C THR A 114 -9.51 3.35 32.71
N SER A 115 -9.39 3.46 31.41
CA SER A 115 -9.65 2.38 30.46
C SER A 115 -8.41 2.11 29.62
N ALA A 116 -8.08 0.85 29.41
CA ALA A 116 -6.93 0.41 28.64
C ALA A 116 -7.28 -0.75 27.72
N ARG A 117 -6.75 -0.69 26.50
CA ARG A 117 -6.86 -1.73 25.47
C ARG A 117 -5.51 -1.97 24.83
N PHE A 118 -5.07 -3.22 24.83
CA PHE A 118 -3.85 -3.68 24.18
C PHE A 118 -4.21 -4.75 23.16
N SER A 119 -3.60 -4.71 21.99
CA SER A 119 -3.80 -5.73 20.95
C SER A 119 -2.47 -6.09 20.31
N LEU A 120 -2.27 -7.40 20.13
CA LEU A 120 -1.19 -7.97 19.33
C LEU A 120 -1.82 -8.67 18.12
N GLY A 121 -1.37 -8.32 16.94
CA GLY A 121 -1.82 -8.87 15.67
C GLY A 121 -0.66 -9.45 14.88
N TYR A 122 -0.88 -10.58 14.25
CA TYR A 122 -0.03 -11.18 13.25
C TYR A 122 -0.87 -11.53 12.02
N ALA A 123 -0.35 -11.23 10.83
CA ALA A 123 -0.93 -11.68 9.58
C ALA A 123 0.17 -12.13 8.63
N SER A 124 -0.05 -13.26 7.96
CA SER A 124 0.81 -13.78 6.92
C SER A 124 0.00 -13.98 5.66
N ASN A 125 0.47 -13.40 4.55
CA ASN A 125 -0.13 -13.59 3.23
C ASN A 125 0.83 -14.44 2.39
N GLY A 126 0.35 -15.59 1.93
CA GLY A 126 1.12 -16.48 1.09
C GLY A 126 1.42 -15.86 -0.29
N ASN A 127 2.51 -16.29 -0.89
CA ASN A 127 2.86 -15.95 -2.26
C ASN A 127 2.24 -16.98 -3.23
N LYS A 128 1.73 -16.51 -4.38
CA LYS A 128 1.18 -17.37 -5.43
C LYS A 128 2.22 -18.28 -6.10
N TRP A 129 3.49 -17.90 -6.08
CA TRP A 129 4.57 -18.68 -6.67
C TRP A 129 5.00 -19.85 -5.79
N LYS A 130 5.43 -20.96 -6.38
CA LYS A 130 5.96 -22.12 -5.64
C LYS A 130 7.19 -21.76 -4.86
N GLU A 131 8.10 -21.03 -5.49
CA GLU A 131 9.27 -20.46 -4.87
C GLU A 131 9.01 -19.01 -4.48
N GLY A 132 9.47 -18.61 -3.29
CA GLY A 132 9.37 -17.23 -2.83
C GLY A 132 8.64 -17.04 -1.52
N ASN A 133 8.86 -15.88 -0.93
CA ASN A 133 8.31 -15.48 0.35
C ASN A 133 7.07 -14.59 0.16
N GLY A 134 6.11 -14.77 1.03
CA GLY A 134 4.94 -13.90 1.13
C GLY A 134 5.21 -12.63 1.93
N THR A 135 4.17 -12.10 2.53
CA THR A 135 4.24 -10.91 3.37
C THR A 135 3.80 -11.23 4.79
N ASP A 136 4.64 -10.91 5.76
CA ASP A 136 4.34 -10.98 7.19
C ASP A 136 4.10 -9.58 7.74
N ARG A 137 3.08 -9.46 8.58
CA ARG A 137 2.70 -8.21 9.23
C ARG A 137 2.47 -8.42 10.72
N TYR A 138 3.17 -7.64 11.52
CA TYR A 138 3.05 -7.59 12.98
C TYR A 138 2.45 -6.25 13.37
N VAL A 139 1.49 -6.26 14.28
CA VAL A 139 0.80 -5.06 14.75
C VAL A 139 0.70 -5.08 16.27
N LEU A 140 1.21 -4.04 16.91
CA LEU A 140 0.98 -3.74 18.32
C LEU A 140 0.09 -2.50 18.41
N ARG A 141 -0.97 -2.55 19.21
CA ARG A 141 -1.80 -1.37 19.54
C ARG A 141 -1.94 -1.25 21.06
N ALA A 142 -1.93 -0.01 21.51
CA ALA A 142 -2.22 0.35 22.89
C ALA A 142 -3.10 1.61 22.89
N ASN A 143 -4.20 1.59 23.62
CA ASN A 143 -5.06 2.74 23.85
C ASN A 143 -5.25 2.85 25.36
N ILE A 144 -5.00 3.99 25.94
CA ILE A 144 -5.15 4.25 27.36
C ILE A 144 -5.83 5.62 27.50
N ASP A 145 -6.98 5.64 28.19
CA ASP A 145 -7.66 6.86 28.60
C ASP A 145 -7.69 6.92 30.12
N HIS A 146 -7.35 8.06 30.71
CA HIS A 146 -7.34 8.28 32.15
C HIS A 146 -8.00 9.59 32.53
N LYS A 147 -8.95 9.53 33.45
CA LYS A 147 -9.57 10.70 34.10
C LYS A 147 -8.71 11.09 35.31
N VAL A 148 -7.84 12.09 35.12
CA VAL A 148 -6.91 12.57 36.16
C VAL A 148 -7.68 13.26 37.28
N TYR A 149 -8.55 14.20 36.93
CA TYR A 149 -9.51 14.89 37.77
C TYR A 149 -10.88 14.92 37.09
N ASP A 150 -11.91 15.35 37.80
CA ASP A 150 -13.25 15.43 37.16
C ASP A 150 -13.30 16.39 35.96
N TRP A 151 -12.39 17.33 35.92
CA TRP A 151 -12.28 18.34 34.87
C TRP A 151 -11.05 18.16 33.96
N ILE A 152 -10.21 17.13 34.17
CA ILE A 152 -9.06 16.80 33.31
C ILE A 152 -9.07 15.31 32.96
N SER A 153 -9.00 15.04 31.66
CA SER A 153 -8.76 13.69 31.11
C SER A 153 -7.58 13.72 30.15
N ALA A 154 -6.80 12.66 30.15
CA ALA A 154 -5.68 12.47 29.23
C ALA A 154 -5.78 11.09 28.58
N GLY A 155 -5.27 10.96 27.38
CA GLY A 155 -5.21 9.66 26.71
C GLY A 155 -4.04 9.56 25.76
N VAL A 156 -3.67 8.31 25.46
CA VAL A 156 -2.63 7.95 24.50
C VAL A 156 -3.12 6.81 23.65
N ASP A 157 -3.04 6.99 22.33
CA ASP A 157 -3.23 5.94 21.33
C ASP A 157 -1.90 5.67 20.64
N PHE A 158 -1.50 4.42 20.58
CA PHE A 158 -0.26 3.99 19.98
C PHE A 158 -0.50 2.79 19.06
N GLN A 159 0.10 2.83 17.88
CA GLN A 159 0.16 1.69 16.98
C GLN A 159 1.55 1.57 16.37
N LEU A 160 2.14 0.39 16.47
CA LEU A 160 3.32 0.00 15.73
C LEU A 160 2.92 -1.10 14.74
N THR A 161 3.31 -0.93 13.49
CA THR A 161 3.16 -1.94 12.44
C THR A 161 4.52 -2.21 11.84
N HIS A 162 4.91 -3.48 11.80
CA HIS A 162 6.10 -3.94 11.07
C HIS A 162 5.66 -4.90 9.97
N ASN A 163 6.08 -4.62 8.74
CA ASN A 163 5.84 -5.46 7.58
C ASN A 163 7.17 -5.98 7.05
N ARG A 164 7.19 -7.25 6.70
CA ARG A 164 8.28 -7.87 5.96
C ARG A 164 7.68 -8.53 4.73
N ALA A 165 8.18 -8.18 3.55
CA ALA A 165 7.80 -8.79 2.30
C ALA A 165 9.04 -9.28 1.58
N GLY A 166 8.98 -10.52 1.10
CA GLY A 166 9.95 -11.07 0.15
C GLY A 166 9.32 -11.11 -1.25
N ASN A 167 10.04 -11.70 -2.18
CA ASN A 167 9.58 -11.91 -3.53
C ASN A 167 9.75 -13.37 -3.95
N SER A 168 9.27 -13.68 -5.16
CA SER A 168 9.61 -14.89 -5.90
C SER A 168 10.70 -14.59 -6.94
N PRO A 169 11.61 -15.52 -7.21
CA PRO A 169 12.54 -15.40 -8.34
C PRO A 169 11.81 -15.24 -9.68
N TYR A 170 10.58 -15.75 -9.79
CA TYR A 170 9.76 -15.66 -11.01
C TYR A 170 9.02 -14.34 -11.19
N GLU A 171 9.06 -13.43 -10.22
CA GLU A 171 8.29 -12.18 -10.27
C GLU A 171 8.73 -11.28 -11.45
N LYS A 172 10.00 -11.33 -11.82
CA LYS A 172 10.53 -10.66 -13.02
C LYS A 172 10.25 -11.46 -14.30
N ALA A 173 10.44 -12.77 -14.25
CA ALA A 173 10.18 -13.64 -15.38
C ALA A 173 8.71 -13.66 -15.82
N ALA A 174 7.79 -13.56 -14.86
CA ALA A 174 6.36 -13.58 -15.13
C ALA A 174 5.87 -12.44 -16.03
N THR A 175 6.56 -11.31 -16.05
CA THR A 175 6.16 -10.16 -16.88
C THR A 175 6.64 -10.24 -18.31
N THR A 176 7.68 -11.03 -18.58
CA THR A 176 8.30 -11.12 -19.91
C THR A 176 8.09 -12.47 -20.59
N GLY A 177 8.04 -13.57 -19.86
CA GLY A 177 8.06 -14.92 -20.40
C GLY A 177 6.72 -15.65 -20.38
N MET A 178 5.87 -15.42 -19.37
CA MET A 178 4.63 -16.19 -19.22
C MET A 178 3.48 -15.71 -20.10
N GLU A 179 3.44 -14.42 -20.41
CA GLU A 179 2.35 -13.82 -21.17
C GLU A 179 2.59 -13.79 -22.68
N LEU A 180 3.84 -13.82 -23.10
CA LEU A 180 4.24 -13.62 -24.51
C LEU A 180 4.99 -14.83 -25.10
N GLY A 181 5.36 -15.82 -24.29
CA GLY A 181 6.22 -16.91 -24.70
C GLY A 181 5.49 -18.08 -25.35
N SER A 182 6.18 -18.77 -26.25
CA SER A 182 5.74 -20.04 -26.77
C SER A 182 5.69 -21.09 -25.63
N PRO A 183 4.60 -21.88 -25.50
CA PRO A 183 4.52 -22.96 -24.52
C PRO A 183 5.55 -24.06 -24.75
N TYR A 184 6.31 -24.00 -25.84
CA TYR A 184 7.31 -25.01 -26.26
C TYR A 184 8.74 -24.67 -25.82
N GLY A 185 8.92 -24.12 -24.64
CA GLY A 185 10.24 -24.02 -24.02
C GLY A 185 10.76 -25.41 -23.63
N VAL A 186 12.03 -25.72 -23.90
CA VAL A 186 12.58 -27.06 -23.72
C VAL A 186 13.36 -27.14 -22.41
N TYR A 187 12.95 -28.06 -21.55
CA TYR A 187 13.78 -28.60 -20.48
C TYR A 187 14.65 -29.74 -21.04
N ASP A 188 15.93 -29.59 -20.95
CA ASP A 188 16.87 -30.68 -21.26
C ASP A 188 17.05 -31.52 -20.00
N ALA A 189 16.50 -32.73 -20.02
CA ALA A 189 16.54 -33.65 -18.90
C ALA A 189 17.92 -34.30 -18.70
N GLU A 190 18.81 -34.32 -19.71
CA GLU A 190 20.14 -34.89 -19.61
C GLU A 190 21.12 -33.94 -18.92
N THR A 191 20.94 -32.62 -19.17
CA THR A 191 21.79 -31.60 -18.58
C THR A 191 21.17 -30.94 -17.35
N GLU A 192 19.93 -31.30 -17.01
CA GLU A 192 19.11 -30.63 -16.00
C GLU A 192 19.01 -29.09 -16.20
N THR A 193 19.20 -28.63 -17.42
CA THR A 193 19.18 -27.21 -17.78
C THR A 193 17.93 -26.87 -18.57
N TYR A 194 17.47 -25.65 -18.37
CA TYR A 194 16.42 -25.06 -19.19
C TYR A 194 17.08 -24.30 -20.33
N THR A 195 16.81 -24.67 -21.56
CA THR A 195 17.31 -23.91 -22.71
C THR A 195 16.75 -22.52 -22.66
N ILE A 196 17.63 -21.54 -22.63
CA ILE A 196 17.33 -20.17 -23.00
C ILE A 196 16.83 -20.25 -24.44
N GLY A 197 15.58 -19.97 -24.70
CA GLY A 197 14.94 -20.17 -26.00
C GLY A 197 15.46 -19.27 -27.11
N ASN A 198 16.78 -19.08 -27.18
CA ASN A 198 17.38 -18.07 -28.04
C ASN A 198 18.56 -18.56 -28.83
N GLU A 199 18.49 -19.72 -29.35
CA GLU A 199 19.11 -19.79 -30.66
C GLU A 199 18.18 -19.03 -31.61
N LEU A 200 18.62 -17.85 -31.97
CA LEU A 200 18.01 -16.96 -32.93
C LEU A 200 17.86 -17.67 -34.24
N VAL A 201 16.77 -18.36 -34.40
CA VAL A 201 16.29 -18.67 -35.74
C VAL A 201 15.50 -17.42 -36.19
N GLU A 202 15.80 -16.92 -37.35
CA GLU A 202 15.03 -15.84 -37.99
C GLU A 202 13.54 -16.10 -37.80
N ARG A 203 12.89 -15.30 -36.97
CA ARG A 203 11.47 -15.41 -36.67
C ARG A 203 10.73 -14.34 -37.42
N PRO A 204 9.85 -14.71 -38.34
CA PRO A 204 9.02 -13.73 -39.01
C PRO A 204 7.99 -13.09 -38.12
N LEU A 205 7.68 -13.65 -36.90
CA LEU A 205 6.58 -13.20 -36.06
C LEU A 205 6.98 -12.66 -34.69
N ALA A 206 8.19 -12.86 -34.24
CA ALA A 206 8.63 -12.40 -32.94
C ALA A 206 9.81 -11.46 -33.12
N ALA A 207 9.60 -10.23 -32.80
CA ALA A 207 10.66 -9.24 -32.75
C ALA A 207 11.55 -9.42 -31.52
N ASP A 208 11.09 -10.19 -30.51
CA ASP A 208 11.71 -10.22 -29.20
C ASP A 208 12.17 -11.63 -28.84
N GLU A 209 13.31 -11.65 -28.22
CA GLU A 209 13.98 -12.80 -27.66
C GLU A 209 13.07 -13.45 -26.60
N TYR A 210 12.74 -14.72 -26.81
CA TYR A 210 11.99 -15.50 -25.85
C TYR A 210 12.91 -16.13 -24.82
N VAL A 211 12.69 -15.83 -23.56
CA VAL A 211 13.43 -16.43 -22.43
C VAL A 211 12.52 -17.38 -21.67
N ASN A 212 13.02 -18.60 -21.43
CA ASN A 212 12.30 -19.57 -20.63
C ASN A 212 12.34 -19.16 -19.13
N PRO A 213 11.18 -18.90 -18.49
CA PRO A 213 11.15 -18.46 -17.09
C PRO A 213 11.66 -19.53 -16.10
N LEU A 214 11.70 -20.79 -16.49
CA LEU A 214 12.22 -21.86 -15.64
C LEU A 214 13.72 -21.76 -15.37
N ILE A 215 14.47 -21.03 -16.18
CA ILE A 215 15.89 -20.77 -15.93
C ILE A 215 16.12 -20.10 -14.58
N ASP A 216 15.14 -19.31 -14.12
CA ASP A 216 15.22 -18.61 -12.85
C ASP A 216 15.04 -19.55 -11.63
N ASN A 217 14.65 -20.81 -11.87
CA ASN A 217 14.55 -21.84 -10.83
C ASN A 217 15.93 -22.37 -10.39
N ASN A 218 16.97 -22.09 -11.16
CA ASN A 218 18.27 -22.75 -11.05
C ASN A 218 19.31 -21.97 -10.22
N GLY A 219 18.87 -21.13 -9.26
CA GLY A 219 19.87 -20.43 -8.48
C GLY A 219 19.31 -19.62 -7.30
N ASN A 220 19.98 -19.75 -6.19
CA ASN A 220 19.59 -19.07 -4.94
C ASN A 220 19.70 -17.53 -5.01
N TYR A 221 20.35 -16.98 -6.04
CA TYR A 221 20.70 -15.56 -6.12
C TYR A 221 20.37 -14.91 -7.46
N LEU A 222 19.48 -15.47 -8.27
CA LEU A 222 19.16 -14.90 -9.58
C LEU A 222 18.35 -13.63 -9.47
N TYR A 223 17.32 -13.63 -8.64
CA TYR A 223 16.57 -12.42 -8.28
C TYR A 223 16.13 -12.50 -6.82
N LYS A 224 16.47 -11.50 -6.04
CA LYS A 224 16.05 -11.42 -4.66
C LYS A 224 15.64 -10.00 -4.30
N ARG A 225 14.49 -9.88 -3.67
CA ARG A 225 13.99 -8.63 -3.13
C ARG A 225 13.49 -8.85 -1.71
N GLU A 226 13.83 -7.94 -0.82
CA GLU A 226 13.31 -7.88 0.54
C GLU A 226 12.90 -6.45 0.86
N SER A 227 11.70 -6.30 1.39
CA SER A 227 11.17 -5.02 1.83
C SER A 227 10.78 -5.13 3.30
N ASN A 228 11.37 -4.30 4.13
CA ASN A 228 11.05 -4.16 5.55
C ASN A 228 10.51 -2.75 5.80
N GLY A 229 9.34 -2.66 6.42
CA GLY A 229 8.71 -1.38 6.73
C GLY A 229 8.23 -1.33 8.18
N THR A 230 8.58 -0.26 8.90
CA THR A 230 8.07 0.02 10.24
C THR A 230 7.29 1.33 10.22
N ASN A 231 6.08 1.30 10.75
CA ASN A 231 5.17 2.41 10.82
C ASN A 231 4.70 2.56 12.26
N VAL A 232 4.93 3.74 12.85
CA VAL A 232 4.50 4.10 14.20
C VAL A 232 3.52 5.25 14.11
N ILE A 233 2.33 5.08 14.66
CA ILE A 233 1.33 6.14 14.86
C ILE A 233 1.14 6.31 16.35
N ALA A 234 1.39 7.49 16.85
CA ALA A 234 1.18 7.85 18.25
C ALA A 234 0.34 9.12 18.33
N ASN A 235 -0.63 9.12 19.22
CA ASN A 235 -1.52 10.23 19.49
C ASN A 235 -1.63 10.39 21.01
N GLY A 236 -1.33 11.59 21.50
CA GLY A 236 -1.54 11.96 22.89
C GLY A 236 -2.48 13.15 22.97
N TYR A 237 -3.43 13.12 23.90
CA TYR A 237 -4.35 14.22 24.08
C TYR A 237 -4.61 14.56 25.56
N LEU A 238 -4.96 15.80 25.79
CA LEU A 238 -5.41 16.35 27.05
C LEU A 238 -6.72 17.07 26.84
N ASP A 239 -7.75 16.69 27.58
CA ASP A 239 -9.06 17.33 27.62
C ASP A 239 -9.24 18.05 28.97
N ILE A 240 -9.57 19.31 28.95
CA ILE A 240 -9.77 20.16 30.11
C ILE A 240 -11.18 20.77 30.04
N HIS A 241 -11.95 20.56 31.10
CA HIS A 241 -13.34 21.04 31.26
C HIS A 241 -13.43 21.93 32.50
N PRO A 242 -12.88 23.17 32.49
CA PRO A 242 -12.72 23.97 33.70
C PRO A 242 -14.02 24.53 34.28
N ILE A 243 -15.00 24.75 33.41
CA ILE A 243 -16.38 25.18 33.73
C ILE A 243 -17.37 24.48 32.81
N GLU A 244 -18.62 24.45 33.18
CA GLU A 244 -19.69 23.89 32.37
C GLU A 244 -19.78 24.59 31.00
N GLY A 245 -19.92 23.81 29.93
CA GLY A 245 -19.96 24.27 28.55
C GLY A 245 -18.59 24.54 27.91
N LEU A 246 -17.49 24.70 28.68
CA LEU A 246 -16.16 24.95 28.14
C LEU A 246 -15.31 23.70 28.07
N THR A 247 -14.81 23.39 26.88
CA THR A 247 -13.88 22.30 26.64
C THR A 247 -12.64 22.81 25.91
N PHE A 248 -11.47 22.53 26.44
CA PHE A 248 -10.21 22.72 25.74
C PHE A 248 -9.56 21.36 25.49
N ARG A 249 -9.28 21.06 24.25
CA ARG A 249 -8.54 19.85 23.86
C ARG A 249 -7.24 20.23 23.18
N SER A 250 -6.12 19.71 23.70
CA SER A 250 -4.80 19.76 23.06
C SER A 250 -4.39 18.35 22.68
N GLN A 251 -4.01 18.15 21.42
CA GLN A 251 -3.72 16.83 20.86
C GLN A 251 -2.46 16.88 20.00
N LEU A 252 -1.49 16.01 20.30
CA LEU A 252 -0.28 15.82 19.52
C LEU A 252 -0.33 14.46 18.80
N ASN A 253 -0.19 14.48 17.49
CA ASN A 253 -0.13 13.29 16.62
C ASN A 253 1.28 13.17 16.05
N ALA A 254 1.83 11.96 16.06
CA ALA A 254 3.09 11.61 15.42
C ALA A 254 2.91 10.40 14.52
N HIS A 255 3.43 10.48 13.30
CA HIS A 255 3.48 9.37 12.36
C HIS A 255 4.92 9.21 11.87
N ILE A 256 5.55 8.11 12.22
CA ILE A 256 6.94 7.79 11.89
C ILE A 256 6.92 6.59 10.93
N THR A 257 7.61 6.72 9.81
CA THR A 257 7.78 5.66 8.82
C THR A 257 9.25 5.42 8.58
N ASN A 258 9.66 4.15 8.60
CA ASN A 258 10.99 3.73 8.18
C ASN A 258 10.83 2.54 7.23
N SER A 259 11.49 2.57 6.10
CA SER A 259 11.50 1.47 5.16
C SER A 259 12.91 1.18 4.64
N SER A 260 13.14 -0.08 4.34
CA SER A 260 14.37 -0.57 3.74
C SER A 260 13.99 -1.58 2.66
N VAL A 261 14.42 -1.34 1.44
CA VAL A 261 14.20 -2.24 0.29
C VAL A 261 15.56 -2.61 -0.29
N GLY A 262 15.85 -3.89 -0.27
CA GLY A 262 16.97 -4.49 -0.98
C GLY A 262 16.46 -5.20 -2.24
N ASP A 263 17.13 -5.00 -3.35
CA ASP A 263 16.80 -5.60 -4.64
C ASP A 263 18.11 -6.06 -5.29
N TYR A 264 18.16 -7.33 -5.73
CA TYR A 264 19.29 -7.91 -6.42
C TYR A 264 18.79 -8.70 -7.64
N ILE A 265 19.41 -8.45 -8.77
CA ILE A 265 19.19 -9.17 -10.01
C ILE A 265 20.55 -9.63 -10.56
N ASP A 266 20.68 -10.92 -10.86
CA ASP A 266 21.89 -11.49 -11.44
C ASP A 266 21.98 -11.20 -12.94
N ALA A 267 23.20 -11.24 -13.47
CA ALA A 267 23.43 -11.08 -14.90
C ALA A 267 22.77 -12.21 -15.72
N SER A 268 22.67 -13.40 -15.15
CA SER A 268 22.08 -14.57 -15.79
C SER A 268 20.57 -14.73 -15.58
N GLN A 269 19.93 -13.80 -14.85
CA GLN A 269 18.50 -13.85 -14.63
C GLN A 269 17.73 -13.57 -15.94
N SER A 270 16.63 -14.28 -16.16
CA SER A 270 15.89 -14.30 -17.44
C SER A 270 15.60 -12.92 -18.03
N ALA A 271 15.14 -11.98 -17.20
CA ALA A 271 14.85 -10.61 -17.65
C ALA A 271 16.10 -9.76 -17.97
N ASN A 272 17.30 -10.22 -17.58
CA ASN A 272 18.58 -9.59 -17.90
C ASN A 272 19.23 -10.17 -19.18
N LEU A 273 18.95 -11.43 -19.49
CA LEU A 273 19.54 -12.10 -20.65
C LEU A 273 19.12 -11.51 -21.99
N GLU A 274 17.94 -10.86 -22.04
CA GLU A 274 17.43 -10.17 -23.22
C GLU A 274 18.32 -8.98 -23.63
N LYS A 275 19.23 -8.55 -22.77
CA LYS A 275 20.07 -7.37 -22.98
C LYS A 275 21.53 -7.78 -23.02
N THR A 276 22.11 -7.82 -24.19
CA THR A 276 23.53 -8.13 -24.40
C THR A 276 24.42 -7.27 -23.48
N GLY A 277 25.29 -7.91 -22.71
CA GLY A 277 26.22 -7.23 -21.81
C GLY A 277 25.64 -6.75 -20.48
N GLN A 278 24.47 -7.24 -20.06
CA GLN A 278 23.94 -6.89 -18.73
C GLN A 278 24.81 -7.45 -17.62
N LYS A 279 25.01 -6.61 -16.62
CA LYS A 279 25.70 -6.96 -15.37
C LYS A 279 24.67 -7.24 -14.29
N SER A 280 25.06 -7.99 -13.27
CA SER A 280 24.27 -8.04 -12.04
C SER A 280 24.07 -6.64 -11.47
N ALA A 281 22.94 -6.41 -10.79
CA ALA A 281 22.67 -5.16 -10.13
C ALA A 281 22.12 -5.40 -8.72
N ALA A 282 22.67 -4.70 -7.75
CA ALA A 282 22.20 -4.69 -6.37
C ALA A 282 21.82 -3.27 -5.98
N THR A 283 20.64 -3.11 -5.41
CA THR A 283 20.14 -1.80 -4.96
C THR A 283 19.70 -1.89 -3.50
N MET A 284 20.11 -0.92 -2.69
CA MET A 284 19.58 -0.69 -1.35
C MET A 284 18.93 0.68 -1.30
N THR A 285 17.66 0.73 -0.94
CA THR A 285 16.94 1.98 -0.68
C THR A 285 16.50 2.02 0.77
N LYS A 286 16.84 3.09 1.47
CA LYS A 286 16.33 3.40 2.81
C LYS A 286 15.57 4.71 2.76
N SER A 287 14.39 4.72 3.38
CA SER A 287 13.58 5.94 3.47
C SER A 287 13.07 6.11 4.88
N SER A 288 13.04 7.34 5.35
CA SER A 288 12.42 7.73 6.60
C SER A 288 11.42 8.86 6.40
N GLY A 289 10.44 8.92 7.29
CA GLY A 289 9.44 9.97 7.30
C GLY A 289 8.97 10.25 8.71
N LEU A 290 8.79 11.55 9.01
CA LEU A 290 8.18 12.02 10.25
C LEU A 290 7.10 13.05 9.91
N TYR A 291 5.89 12.78 10.37
CA TYR A 291 4.79 13.74 10.39
C TYR A 291 4.41 14.01 11.83
N LEU A 292 4.44 15.28 12.21
CA LEU A 292 3.95 15.77 13.49
C LEU A 292 2.77 16.71 13.23
N GLU A 293 1.73 16.61 14.05
CA GLU A 293 0.60 17.52 14.00
C GLU A 293 0.15 17.83 15.42
N TRP A 294 0.03 19.12 15.75
CA TRP A 294 -0.47 19.61 17.02
C TRP A 294 -1.74 20.40 16.80
N ASN A 295 -2.82 19.91 17.37
CA ASN A 295 -4.16 20.49 17.31
C ASN A 295 -4.55 21.02 18.69
N ASN A 296 -5.08 22.25 18.73
CA ASN A 296 -5.70 22.82 19.91
C ASN A 296 -7.11 23.27 19.55
N VAL A 297 -8.07 22.80 20.29
CA VAL A 297 -9.49 23.08 20.07
C VAL A 297 -10.10 23.62 21.35
N LEU A 298 -10.64 24.82 21.30
CA LEU A 298 -11.42 25.40 22.39
C LEU A 298 -12.87 25.47 21.94
N THR A 299 -13.78 24.82 22.65
CA THR A 299 -15.22 24.86 22.38
C THR A 299 -15.95 25.40 23.60
N TYR A 300 -16.83 26.36 23.40
CA TYR A 300 -17.72 26.87 24.43
C TYR A 300 -19.18 26.75 23.94
N ASN A 301 -19.95 25.95 24.66
CA ASN A 301 -21.42 25.87 24.50
C ASN A 301 -22.06 26.71 25.60
N PHE A 302 -22.79 27.73 25.20
CA PHE A 302 -23.41 28.69 26.12
C PHE A 302 -24.59 28.05 26.85
N VAL A 303 -24.36 27.62 28.08
CA VAL A 303 -25.35 26.91 28.92
C VAL A 303 -26.41 27.85 29.57
N GLN A 304 -26.16 29.13 29.51
CA GLN A 304 -27.04 30.18 30.17
C GLN A 304 -28.11 30.73 29.26
N LEU A 305 -28.26 30.24 28.02
CA LEU A 305 -29.24 30.66 27.07
C LEU A 305 -30.65 30.13 27.42
N PRO A 306 -31.75 30.81 27.01
CA PRO A 306 -33.09 30.25 27.10
C PRO A 306 -33.16 28.89 26.46
N LYS A 307 -34.04 28.02 26.98
CA LYS A 307 -34.14 26.57 26.64
C LYS A 307 -34.17 26.25 25.15
N ASP A 308 -34.73 27.15 24.35
CA ASP A 308 -34.92 26.95 22.91
C ASP A 308 -33.70 27.43 22.07
N HIS A 309 -32.67 27.99 22.70
CA HIS A 309 -31.52 28.58 22.03
C HIS A 309 -30.25 27.84 22.39
N HIS A 310 -29.52 27.34 21.38
CA HIS A 310 -28.23 26.70 21.56
C HIS A 310 -27.19 27.46 20.74
N LEU A 311 -26.18 27.99 21.39
CA LEU A 311 -25.05 28.66 20.76
C LEU A 311 -23.75 27.95 21.12
N GLY A 312 -22.97 27.60 20.13
CA GLY A 312 -21.65 27.07 20.31
C GLY A 312 -20.60 27.85 19.54
N VAL A 313 -19.47 28.10 20.16
CA VAL A 313 -18.30 28.73 19.53
C VAL A 313 -17.13 27.77 19.62
N THR A 314 -16.45 27.54 18.51
CA THR A 314 -15.24 26.71 18.47
C THR A 314 -14.10 27.51 17.85
N LEU A 315 -12.96 27.52 18.53
CA LEU A 315 -11.69 28.03 18.03
C LEU A 315 -10.73 26.86 17.86
N LEU A 316 -9.98 26.86 16.76
CA LEU A 316 -9.06 25.79 16.40
C LEU A 316 -7.72 26.39 15.98
N THR A 317 -6.62 25.81 16.44
CA THR A 317 -5.30 25.97 15.84
C THR A 317 -4.71 24.62 15.49
N THR A 318 -4.07 24.53 14.33
CA THR A 318 -3.36 23.32 13.89
C THR A 318 -1.99 23.72 13.38
N TRP A 319 -0.96 23.10 13.90
CA TRP A 319 0.39 23.15 13.35
C TRP A 319 0.77 21.75 12.87
N SER A 320 1.39 21.64 11.68
CA SER A 320 1.96 20.38 11.25
C SER A 320 3.32 20.56 10.57
N ARG A 321 4.16 19.54 10.72
CA ARG A 321 5.44 19.41 10.03
C ARG A 321 5.56 18.01 9.46
N LYS A 322 5.91 17.94 8.19
CA LYS A 322 6.29 16.71 7.51
C LYS A 322 7.74 16.81 7.08
N THR A 323 8.52 15.79 7.41
CA THR A 323 9.88 15.58 6.87
C THR A 323 9.95 14.19 6.26
N SER A 324 10.64 14.07 5.16
CA SER A 324 10.97 12.78 4.55
C SER A 324 12.35 12.85 3.90
N ASP A 325 13.08 11.77 4.03
CA ASP A 325 14.37 11.58 3.38
C ASP A 325 14.48 10.17 2.80
N PHE A 326 15.31 10.04 1.79
CA PHE A 326 15.68 8.74 1.25
C PHE A 326 17.14 8.74 0.81
N LEU A 327 17.72 7.56 0.83
CA LEU A 327 18.99 7.21 0.22
C LEU A 327 18.81 5.94 -0.59
N SER A 328 19.15 5.98 -1.86
CA SER A 328 19.21 4.83 -2.76
C SER A 328 20.61 4.69 -3.33
N ALA A 329 21.16 3.52 -3.24
CA ALA A 329 22.45 3.18 -3.83
C ALA A 329 22.31 1.88 -4.63
N THR A 330 22.84 1.91 -5.86
CA THR A 330 22.88 0.76 -6.77
C THR A 330 24.33 0.46 -7.14
N SER A 331 24.68 -0.79 -7.12
CA SER A 331 25.96 -1.31 -7.55
C SER A 331 25.73 -2.32 -8.67
N LYS A 332 26.48 -2.23 -9.74
CA LYS A 332 26.45 -3.15 -10.89
C LYS A 332 27.72 -3.97 -10.93
N GLY A 333 27.64 -5.18 -11.51
CA GLY A 333 28.81 -6.07 -11.61
C GLY A 333 29.29 -6.53 -10.24
N GLN A 334 28.39 -7.03 -9.41
CA GLN A 334 28.74 -7.61 -8.10
C GLN A 334 29.71 -8.77 -8.29
N THR A 335 30.83 -8.75 -7.57
CA THR A 335 31.85 -9.81 -7.62
C THR A 335 31.37 -11.14 -7.05
N LEU A 336 30.44 -11.09 -6.10
CA LEU A 336 29.81 -12.25 -5.47
C LEU A 336 28.30 -12.03 -5.33
N ALA A 337 27.50 -12.89 -5.95
CA ALA A 337 26.04 -12.85 -5.87
C ALA A 337 25.52 -12.90 -4.43
N SER A 338 26.22 -13.65 -3.53
CA SER A 338 25.86 -13.76 -2.12
C SER A 338 25.93 -12.45 -1.32
N ASN A 339 26.64 -11.44 -1.83
CA ASN A 339 26.68 -10.11 -1.20
C ASN A 339 25.32 -9.39 -1.29
N LEU A 340 24.49 -9.74 -2.29
CA LEU A 340 23.21 -9.09 -2.54
C LEU A 340 23.39 -7.55 -2.50
N TRP A 341 22.54 -6.87 -1.72
CA TRP A 341 22.60 -5.42 -1.46
C TRP A 341 23.35 -5.03 -0.17
N TRP A 342 23.97 -6.03 0.52
CA TRP A 342 24.64 -5.78 1.80
C TRP A 342 26.04 -5.22 1.64
N ASN A 343 26.68 -5.42 0.50
CA ASN A 343 28.01 -4.89 0.19
C ASN A 343 28.07 -4.28 -1.22
N LEU A 344 27.52 -3.09 -1.36
CA LEU A 344 27.46 -2.38 -2.65
C LEU A 344 28.83 -1.88 -3.13
N GLY A 345 29.84 -1.88 -2.27
CA GLY A 345 31.22 -1.55 -2.66
C GLY A 345 31.96 -2.68 -3.37
N SER A 346 31.39 -3.92 -3.34
CA SER A 346 31.99 -5.09 -3.98
C SER A 346 31.47 -5.23 -5.42
N ASN A 347 31.97 -4.41 -6.33
CA ASN A 347 31.63 -4.39 -7.74
C ASN A 347 32.89 -4.51 -8.62
N ASP A 348 32.73 -4.49 -9.94
CA ASP A 348 33.80 -4.63 -10.93
C ASP A 348 34.70 -3.38 -11.06
N GLY A 349 34.36 -2.29 -10.41
CA GLY A 349 35.14 -1.03 -10.41
C GLY A 349 35.07 -0.23 -11.70
N GLU A 350 34.22 -0.62 -12.68
CA GLU A 350 34.06 0.12 -13.91
C GLU A 350 33.27 1.43 -13.71
N ASP A 351 33.48 2.38 -14.59
CA ASP A 351 32.72 3.63 -14.59
C ASP A 351 31.23 3.38 -14.73
N GLY A 352 30.44 3.99 -13.83
CA GLY A 352 28.99 3.80 -13.78
C GLY A 352 28.52 2.54 -13.04
N SER A 353 29.43 1.75 -12.46
CA SER A 353 29.05 0.60 -11.62
C SER A 353 28.46 1.02 -10.28
N SER A 354 28.72 2.21 -9.79
CA SER A 354 28.14 2.76 -8.56
C SER A 354 27.25 3.95 -8.86
N ILE A 355 25.95 3.84 -8.54
CA ILE A 355 24.94 4.88 -8.75
C ILE A 355 24.28 5.16 -7.40
N HIS A 356 24.16 6.41 -7.02
CA HIS A 356 23.51 6.79 -5.77
C HIS A 356 22.64 8.03 -5.96
N SER A 357 21.57 8.10 -5.21
CA SER A 357 20.69 9.24 -5.12
C SER A 357 20.16 9.42 -3.71
N SER A 358 19.93 10.64 -3.32
CA SER A 358 19.31 10.97 -2.04
C SER A 358 18.39 12.17 -2.20
N GLY A 359 17.43 12.29 -1.31
CA GLY A 359 16.54 13.42 -1.29
C GLY A 359 16.06 13.71 0.12
N TYR A 360 15.75 14.96 0.37
CA TYR A 360 15.17 15.46 1.61
C TYR A 360 14.05 16.43 1.28
N GLU A 361 12.90 16.25 1.88
CA GLU A 361 11.76 17.17 1.78
C GLU A 361 11.28 17.55 3.17
N GLN A 362 11.00 18.84 3.38
CA GLN A 362 10.35 19.35 4.56
C GLN A 362 9.23 20.30 4.18
N SER A 363 8.08 20.15 4.82
CA SER A 363 6.98 21.10 4.73
C SER A 363 6.34 21.34 6.07
N GLN A 364 5.81 22.55 6.28
CA GLN A 364 5.06 22.92 7.46
C GLN A 364 3.75 23.60 7.06
N THR A 365 2.73 23.38 7.85
CA THR A 365 1.47 24.12 7.73
C THR A 365 1.08 24.67 9.10
N PHE A 366 0.43 25.82 9.09
CA PHE A 366 -0.20 26.38 10.28
C PHE A 366 -1.58 26.91 9.89
N SER A 367 -2.57 26.61 10.74
CA SER A 367 -3.94 26.99 10.47
C SER A 367 -4.60 27.46 11.76
N TYR A 368 -5.50 28.44 11.61
CA TYR A 368 -6.41 28.80 12.67
C TYR A 368 -7.83 28.99 12.11
N ALA A 369 -8.81 28.62 12.91
CA ALA A 369 -10.21 28.69 12.50
C ALA A 369 -11.11 29.10 13.67
N GLY A 370 -12.18 29.80 13.33
CA GLY A 370 -13.30 30.05 14.22
C GLY A 370 -14.58 29.54 13.58
N ARG A 371 -15.46 28.96 14.40
CA ARG A 371 -16.78 28.49 14.00
C ARG A 371 -17.81 28.96 15.03
N VAL A 372 -18.94 29.42 14.54
CA VAL A 372 -20.12 29.67 15.34
C VAL A 372 -21.23 28.77 14.84
N SER A 373 -21.89 28.07 15.75
CA SER A 373 -23.09 27.28 15.48
C SER A 373 -24.22 27.78 16.36
N TYR A 374 -25.36 28.07 15.76
CA TYR A 374 -26.55 28.52 16.46
C TYR A 374 -27.74 27.67 16.03
N ASP A 375 -28.54 27.30 17.01
CA ASP A 375 -29.72 26.49 16.84
C ASP A 375 -30.88 27.15 17.63
N TRP A 376 -32.00 27.37 16.98
CA TRP A 376 -33.22 27.81 17.62
C TRP A 376 -34.30 26.75 17.50
N LYS A 377 -34.80 26.29 18.66
CA LYS A 377 -35.82 25.24 18.81
C LYS A 377 -35.45 23.94 18.08
N SER A 378 -34.17 23.66 17.88
CA SER A 378 -33.67 22.54 17.05
C SER A 378 -34.27 22.53 15.62
N ARG A 379 -34.87 23.62 15.19
CA ARG A 379 -35.60 23.78 13.93
C ARG A 379 -34.85 24.63 12.92
N TYR A 380 -34.26 25.72 13.36
CA TYR A 380 -33.51 26.64 12.51
C TYR A 380 -32.04 26.56 12.93
N LEU A 381 -31.20 26.06 12.05
CA LEU A 381 -29.80 25.85 12.33
C LEU A 381 -28.96 26.75 11.45
N PHE A 382 -28.05 27.47 12.05
CA PHE A 382 -27.07 28.31 11.39
C PHE A 382 -25.67 27.91 11.80
N THR A 383 -24.77 27.80 10.84
CA THR A 383 -23.33 27.58 11.10
C THR A 383 -22.53 28.50 10.19
N ALA A 384 -21.57 29.21 10.78
CA ALA A 384 -20.57 29.96 10.02
C ALA A 384 -19.17 29.59 10.51
N SER A 385 -18.23 29.51 9.62
CA SER A 385 -16.83 29.34 9.96
C SER A 385 -15.91 30.15 9.06
N LEU A 386 -14.81 30.57 9.62
CA LEU A 386 -13.73 31.22 8.92
C LEU A 386 -12.44 30.53 9.30
N ARG A 387 -11.69 30.10 8.29
CA ARG A 387 -10.40 29.45 8.46
C ARG A 387 -9.33 30.17 7.66
N ARG A 388 -8.12 30.26 8.21
CA ARG A 388 -6.94 30.72 7.51
C ARG A 388 -5.87 29.65 7.56
N ASP A 389 -5.39 29.25 6.40
CA ASP A 389 -4.35 28.23 6.24
C ASP A 389 -3.07 28.85 5.68
N GLY A 390 -1.94 28.47 6.28
CA GLY A 390 -0.61 28.81 5.80
C GLY A 390 0.20 27.57 5.46
N ALA A 391 0.95 27.59 4.37
CA ALA A 391 1.78 26.49 3.92
C ALA A 391 3.17 26.96 3.48
N SER A 392 4.22 26.36 4.03
CA SER A 392 5.62 26.73 3.77
C SER A 392 6.07 26.49 2.33
N ARG A 393 5.41 25.59 1.60
CA ARG A 393 5.74 25.20 0.23
C ARG A 393 5.25 26.21 -0.83
N LEU A 394 4.41 27.17 -0.45
CA LEU A 394 3.88 28.17 -1.36
C LEU A 394 4.84 29.35 -1.46
N ALA A 395 4.80 30.06 -2.60
CA ALA A 395 5.64 31.20 -2.88
C ALA A 395 5.43 32.33 -1.85
N ASP A 396 6.43 33.16 -1.68
CA ASP A 396 6.36 34.33 -0.80
C ASP A 396 5.24 35.27 -1.27
N GLY A 397 4.49 35.79 -0.31
CA GLY A 397 3.29 36.59 -0.55
C GLY A 397 2.01 35.77 -0.78
N HIS A 398 2.09 34.47 -1.05
CA HIS A 398 0.96 33.59 -1.32
C HIS A 398 0.88 32.41 -0.32
N LYS A 399 1.61 32.45 0.77
CA LYS A 399 1.65 31.36 1.76
C LYS A 399 0.37 31.19 2.55
N TRP A 400 -0.51 32.19 2.58
CA TRP A 400 -1.70 32.21 3.41
C TRP A 400 -2.95 32.50 2.59
N ASP A 401 -4.03 31.76 2.91
CA ASP A 401 -5.33 31.99 2.29
C ASP A 401 -6.48 31.82 3.29
N TRP A 402 -7.67 32.43 2.98
CA TRP A 402 -8.86 32.41 3.80
C TRP A 402 -9.94 31.53 3.20
N PHE A 403 -10.61 30.77 4.05
CA PHE A 403 -11.67 29.84 3.67
C PHE A 403 -12.92 30.11 4.51
N PRO A 404 -13.81 31.04 4.05
CA PRO A 404 -15.11 31.28 4.68
C PRO A 404 -16.09 30.15 4.31
N SER A 405 -16.99 29.79 5.23
CA SER A 405 -18.07 28.86 5.01
C SER A 405 -19.28 29.24 5.86
N ALA A 406 -20.48 29.11 5.28
CA ALA A 406 -21.74 29.29 5.98
C ALA A 406 -22.73 28.21 5.54
N ALA A 407 -23.57 27.77 6.47
CA ALA A 407 -24.64 26.81 6.22
C ALA A 407 -25.89 27.21 7.01
N LEU A 408 -27.04 27.03 6.37
CA LEU A 408 -28.37 27.22 6.96
C LEU A 408 -29.15 25.93 6.77
N ALA A 409 -29.85 25.48 7.80
CA ALA A 409 -30.76 24.33 7.70
C ALA A 409 -32.05 24.65 8.44
N TRP A 410 -33.16 24.18 7.88
CA TRP A 410 -34.48 24.29 8.43
C TRP A 410 -35.17 22.95 8.46
N ARG A 411 -35.58 22.52 9.66
CA ARG A 411 -36.38 21.31 9.83
C ARG A 411 -37.86 21.64 9.61
N ILE A 412 -38.27 21.58 8.36
CA ILE A 412 -39.64 21.89 7.96
C ILE A 412 -40.66 20.97 8.64
N THR A 413 -40.26 19.70 8.86
CA THR A 413 -41.11 18.71 9.51
C THR A 413 -41.50 19.03 10.94
N ASP A 414 -40.75 19.93 11.62
CA ASP A 414 -40.99 20.32 13.00
C ASP A 414 -41.91 21.58 13.09
N GLU A 415 -42.39 22.08 11.96
CA GLU A 415 -43.31 23.20 11.92
C GLU A 415 -44.75 22.76 12.24
N ALA A 416 -45.48 23.54 13.04
CA ALA A 416 -46.84 23.21 13.48
C ALA A 416 -47.84 23.03 12.32
N TRP A 417 -47.61 23.70 11.18
CA TRP A 417 -48.45 23.53 10.00
C TRP A 417 -48.20 22.22 9.26
N MET A 418 -47.00 21.62 9.42
CA MET A 418 -46.65 20.34 8.83
C MET A 418 -47.34 19.17 9.56
N ASP A 419 -47.75 19.32 10.82
CA ASP A 419 -48.46 18.29 11.54
C ASP A 419 -49.76 17.83 10.83
N LYS A 420 -50.31 18.70 9.99
CA LYS A 420 -51.50 18.42 9.16
C LYS A 420 -51.13 17.70 7.84
N VAL A 421 -49.88 17.71 7.45
CA VAL A 421 -49.38 17.17 6.18
C VAL A 421 -48.55 15.90 6.38
N LYS A 422 -48.04 15.73 7.59
CA LYS A 422 -47.28 14.49 7.96
C LYS A 422 -48.24 13.29 7.89
N GLY A 423 -48.03 12.43 6.89
CA GLY A 423 -48.50 11.05 6.95
C GLY A 423 -47.41 10.17 7.55
N ASP A 424 -47.74 8.93 7.88
CA ASP A 424 -46.84 7.93 8.48
C ASP A 424 -45.53 7.66 7.69
N TRP A 425 -45.30 8.39 6.60
CA TRP A 425 -44.15 8.23 5.68
C TRP A 425 -43.08 9.35 5.80
N LEU A 426 -43.33 10.35 6.67
CA LEU A 426 -42.48 11.54 6.80
C LEU A 426 -42.04 11.71 8.28
N ASP A 427 -41.13 10.85 8.70
CA ASP A 427 -40.41 10.94 10.00
C ASP A 427 -39.04 11.63 9.84
#